data_64486a71cb2a159b21e30d80f26f4455
#
_entry.id   64486a71cb2a159b21e30d80f26f4455
#
_cell.length_a   1.000
_cell.length_b   1.000
_cell.length_c   1.000
_cell.angle_alpha   90.00
_cell.angle_beta   90.00
_cell.angle_gamma   90.00
#
_symmetry.space_group_name_H-M   'P 1'
#
loop_
_entity.id
_entity.type
_entity.pdbx_description
1 polymer ?
#
loop_
_entity_poly.entity_id
_entity_poly.type
_entity_poly.pdbx_seq_one_letter_code
_entity_poly.pdbx_strand_id
1 'polypeptide(L)'
;MGERTYHDPLHGAIRLDRSDPAEALAIDLIDTAPFQRLRRVRQLGPAFLTFHGAESSRFTHSLGVLHLARLALRQLERHHPDLAEHRAVLYAAALLHDVGHGPLSHSGEEMYGLQHEAWSGRLIREHPALRDCLEAQAPGSATAVADLLEHGQHPCIAIKALVSSQLDCDRLDYLLRDSYSTGATYGRLDLERILAAFTLAPDGALALHPKGLMAVEHYLVVRNLMYRSVYNHRLNVVCNWLLSRCIAVARQLGPARVWADAVMQRWLWHPNDLNLESFLSNDDHRTGYHLQRWKEEGPDALQELCDRLLDRRLLKASDVSRLSRKRRLELLALAQRLSERAGLRSDLCCGLQSQQNRGYHPYRGGLRLWDGQQLTALEQRSPLVSSLSTPTDRKSTRLN
;
A
#
# COMPACT_ATOMS: atom_id res chain seq x y z
N MET A 1 19.59 -28.85 -1.67
CA MET A 1 18.54 -29.11 -0.69
C MET A 1 17.85 -27.82 -0.41
N GLY A 2 16.78 -27.75 -0.94
CA GLY A 2 16.02 -27.17 -0.92
C GLY A 2 14.74 -26.42 -0.90
N GLU A 3 13.68 -26.98 -0.43
CA GLU A 3 12.42 -26.27 -0.22
C GLU A 3 12.50 -25.37 1.02
N ARG A 4 11.96 -24.14 0.89
CA ARG A 4 11.73 -23.24 2.02
C ARG A 4 10.24 -22.95 2.13
N THR A 5 9.67 -23.16 3.31
CA THR A 5 8.25 -22.94 3.58
C THR A 5 8.05 -21.70 4.46
N TYR A 6 7.17 -20.81 4.02
CA TYR A 6 6.68 -19.65 4.79
C TYR A 6 5.22 -19.89 5.13
N HIS A 7 4.89 -19.91 6.41
CA HIS A 7 3.49 -20.02 6.85
C HIS A 7 2.82 -18.64 6.87
N ASP A 8 1.75 -18.52 6.11
CA ASP A 8 0.94 -17.31 6.03
C ASP A 8 -0.49 -17.60 6.52
N PRO A 9 -1.08 -16.75 7.39
CA PRO A 9 -2.40 -17.02 7.95
C PRO A 9 -3.53 -16.97 6.91
N LEU A 10 -3.29 -16.34 5.77
CA LEU A 10 -4.27 -16.19 4.68
C LEU A 10 -4.08 -17.26 3.60
N HIS A 11 -2.84 -17.49 3.16
CA HIS A 11 -2.52 -18.37 2.03
C HIS A 11 -2.01 -19.75 2.47
N GLY A 12 -1.87 -20.00 3.77
CA GLY A 12 -1.33 -21.26 4.27
C GLY A 12 0.18 -21.39 4.05
N ALA A 13 0.64 -22.56 3.61
CA ALA A 13 2.05 -22.83 3.39
C ALA A 13 2.50 -22.35 2.00
N ILE A 14 3.25 -21.28 1.94
CA ILE A 14 3.93 -20.78 0.73
C ILE A 14 5.28 -21.48 0.63
N ARG A 15 5.40 -22.40 -0.32
CA ARG A 15 6.61 -23.22 -0.53
C ARG A 15 7.37 -22.71 -1.74
N LEU A 16 8.66 -22.51 -1.58
CA LEU A 16 9.61 -22.12 -2.63
C LEU A 16 10.68 -23.18 -2.76
N ASP A 17 10.99 -23.60 -3.99
CA ASP A 17 11.97 -24.62 -4.29
C ASP A 17 13.23 -23.98 -4.90
N ARG A 18 14.40 -24.19 -4.24
CA ARG A 18 15.69 -23.71 -4.75
C ARG A 18 16.14 -24.37 -6.06
N SER A 19 15.51 -25.45 -6.49
CA SER A 19 15.78 -26.06 -7.81
C SER A 19 15.19 -25.25 -8.97
N ASP A 20 14.15 -24.41 -8.72
CA ASP A 20 13.66 -23.42 -9.68
C ASP A 20 14.47 -22.12 -9.51
N PRO A 21 15.18 -21.62 -10.54
CA PRO A 21 16.01 -20.43 -10.43
C PRO A 21 15.27 -19.17 -10.00
N ALA A 22 14.01 -18.98 -10.43
CA ALA A 22 13.22 -17.83 -10.05
C ALA A 22 12.75 -17.89 -8.59
N GLU A 23 12.43 -19.08 -8.08
CA GLU A 23 12.11 -19.28 -6.68
C GLU A 23 13.36 -19.20 -5.78
N ALA A 24 14.53 -19.68 -6.28
CA ALA A 24 15.81 -19.51 -5.60
C ALA A 24 16.16 -18.02 -5.43
N LEU A 25 16.02 -17.22 -6.49
CA LEU A 25 16.18 -15.78 -6.43
C LEU A 25 15.23 -15.15 -5.40
N ALA A 26 13.96 -15.55 -5.39
CA ALA A 26 12.98 -15.03 -4.42
C ALA A 26 13.42 -15.35 -2.97
N ILE A 27 13.92 -16.55 -2.69
CA ILE A 27 14.46 -16.93 -1.37
C ILE A 27 15.64 -16.03 -0.97
N ASP A 28 16.56 -15.77 -1.90
CA ASP A 28 17.74 -14.95 -1.63
C ASP A 28 17.35 -13.47 -1.39
N LEU A 29 16.40 -12.94 -2.15
CA LEU A 29 15.84 -11.59 -1.93
C LEU A 29 15.12 -11.48 -0.57
N ILE A 30 14.36 -12.51 -0.17
CA ILE A 30 13.69 -12.53 1.14
C ILE A 30 14.71 -12.45 2.28
N ASP A 31 15.87 -13.07 2.15
CA ASP A 31 16.90 -13.07 3.20
C ASP A 31 17.69 -11.75 3.28
N THR A 32 17.50 -10.81 2.37
CA THR A 32 18.18 -9.52 2.39
C THR A 32 17.67 -8.61 3.52
N ALA A 33 18.55 -7.81 4.11
CA ALA A 33 18.20 -6.87 5.18
C ALA A 33 17.11 -5.85 4.78
N PRO A 34 17.10 -5.27 3.55
CA PRO A 34 16.00 -4.39 3.12
C PRO A 34 14.64 -5.08 3.15
N PHE A 35 14.55 -6.33 2.69
CA PHE A 35 13.30 -7.06 2.71
C PHE A 35 12.89 -7.47 4.13
N GLN A 36 13.83 -7.94 4.96
CA GLN A 36 13.56 -8.30 6.36
C GLN A 36 13.07 -7.11 7.20
N ARG A 37 13.46 -5.87 6.84
CA ARG A 37 12.96 -4.65 7.48
C ARG A 37 11.44 -4.53 7.38
N LEU A 38 10.81 -5.03 6.30
CA LEU A 38 9.36 -4.98 6.10
C LEU A 38 8.55 -5.66 7.21
N ARG A 39 9.17 -6.53 8.03
CA ARG A 39 8.54 -7.10 9.25
C ARG A 39 8.19 -6.04 10.28
N ARG A 40 8.86 -4.89 10.24
CA ARG A 40 8.69 -3.77 11.15
C ARG A 40 7.98 -2.58 10.52
N VAL A 41 7.32 -2.81 9.38
CA VAL A 41 6.48 -1.80 8.69
C VAL A 41 5.07 -2.38 8.55
N ARG A 42 4.11 -1.81 9.28
CA ARG A 42 2.71 -2.25 9.24
C ARG A 42 2.08 -1.92 7.90
N GLN A 43 1.34 -2.88 7.34
CA GLN A 43 0.62 -2.75 6.08
C GLN A 43 -0.39 -1.59 6.10
N LEU A 44 -1.18 -1.49 7.17
CA LEU A 44 -2.24 -0.51 7.33
C LEU A 44 -1.84 0.70 8.19
N GLY A 45 -0.54 0.91 8.42
CA GLY A 45 -0.06 2.03 9.24
C GLY A 45 -0.73 2.08 10.61
N PRO A 46 -1.37 3.21 11.00
CA PRO A 46 -1.96 3.36 12.32
C PRO A 46 -3.36 2.75 12.46
N ALA A 47 -3.85 1.99 11.47
CA ALA A 47 -5.22 1.45 11.48
C ALA A 47 -5.49 0.49 12.66
N PHE A 48 -4.46 -0.08 13.30
CA PHE A 48 -4.60 -0.88 14.52
C PHE A 48 -5.25 -0.09 15.68
N LEU A 49 -5.17 1.23 15.67
CA LEU A 49 -5.89 2.09 16.62
C LEU A 49 -7.41 2.07 16.41
N THR A 50 -7.86 1.64 15.25
CA THR A 50 -9.28 1.53 14.87
C THR A 50 -9.72 0.07 14.80
N PHE A 51 -8.93 -0.76 14.13
CA PHE A 51 -9.14 -2.19 13.90
C PHE A 51 -8.04 -2.96 14.62
N HIS A 52 -8.33 -3.49 15.80
CA HIS A 52 -7.32 -4.01 16.72
C HIS A 52 -6.45 -5.15 16.17
N GLY A 53 -6.96 -5.92 15.21
CA GLY A 53 -6.20 -6.96 14.52
C GLY A 53 -5.37 -6.48 13.33
N ALA A 54 -5.39 -5.19 12.97
CA ALA A 54 -4.68 -4.63 11.81
C ALA A 54 -3.16 -4.47 12.05
N GLU A 55 -2.50 -5.56 12.46
CA GLU A 55 -1.08 -5.62 12.80
C GLU A 55 -0.22 -6.34 11.75
N SER A 56 -0.81 -6.73 10.60
CA SER A 56 -0.07 -7.37 9.52
C SER A 56 1.05 -6.46 8.98
N SER A 57 2.18 -7.08 8.65
CA SER A 57 3.35 -6.37 8.13
C SER A 57 3.42 -6.40 6.62
N ARG A 58 4.15 -5.46 6.02
CA ARG A 58 4.48 -5.48 4.60
C ARG A 58 5.24 -6.74 4.18
N PHE A 59 6.00 -7.34 5.10
CA PHE A 59 6.67 -8.61 4.86
C PHE A 59 5.69 -9.73 4.50
N THR A 60 4.64 -9.92 5.30
CA THR A 60 3.63 -10.96 5.05
C THR A 60 2.81 -10.66 3.79
N HIS A 61 2.50 -9.40 3.55
CA HIS A 61 1.84 -8.95 2.33
C HIS A 61 2.68 -9.26 1.08
N SER A 62 3.94 -8.86 1.04
CA SER A 62 4.82 -9.12 -0.12
C SER A 62 5.02 -10.61 -0.40
N LEU A 63 5.05 -11.46 0.62
CA LEU A 63 5.03 -12.92 0.44
C LEU A 63 3.73 -13.40 -0.19
N GLY A 64 2.58 -12.84 0.22
CA GLY A 64 1.28 -13.15 -0.37
C GLY A 64 1.20 -12.71 -1.83
N VAL A 65 1.69 -11.51 -2.15
CA VAL A 65 1.75 -11.01 -3.53
C VAL A 65 2.61 -11.90 -4.41
N LEU A 66 3.80 -12.32 -3.94
CA LEU A 66 4.62 -13.31 -4.64
C LEU A 66 3.86 -14.63 -4.86
N HIS A 67 3.16 -15.14 -3.84
CA HIS A 67 2.37 -16.37 -3.96
C HIS A 67 1.31 -16.25 -5.05
N LEU A 68 0.56 -15.15 -5.07
CA LEU A 68 -0.47 -14.90 -6.07
C LEU A 68 0.11 -14.69 -7.47
N ALA A 69 1.23 -14.02 -7.60
CA ALA A 69 1.93 -13.85 -8.87
C ALA A 69 2.37 -15.20 -9.46
N ARG A 70 2.85 -16.13 -8.62
CA ARG A 70 3.19 -17.49 -9.02
C ARG A 70 1.95 -18.26 -9.51
N LEU A 71 0.83 -18.17 -8.80
CA LEU A 71 -0.41 -18.84 -9.20
C LEU A 71 -0.98 -18.26 -10.49
N ALA A 72 -0.99 -16.93 -10.62
CA ALA A 72 -1.47 -16.22 -11.80
C ALA A 72 -0.62 -16.57 -13.03
N LEU A 73 0.69 -16.54 -12.91
CA LEU A 73 1.59 -16.89 -14.00
C LEU A 73 1.45 -18.35 -14.42
N ARG A 74 1.41 -19.28 -13.48
CA ARG A 74 1.18 -20.71 -13.76
C ARG A 74 -0.15 -20.95 -14.50
N GLN A 75 -1.17 -20.18 -14.21
CA GLN A 75 -2.44 -20.25 -14.94
C GLN A 75 -2.28 -19.81 -16.40
N LEU A 76 -1.56 -18.72 -16.64
CA LEU A 76 -1.31 -18.22 -17.99
C LEU A 76 -0.37 -19.11 -18.79
N GLU A 77 0.68 -19.66 -18.17
CA GLU A 77 1.66 -20.58 -18.80
C GLU A 77 1.03 -21.83 -19.40
N ARG A 78 -0.16 -22.25 -18.93
CA ARG A 78 -0.88 -23.39 -19.52
C ARG A 78 -1.17 -23.23 -21.00
N HIS A 79 -1.35 -21.98 -21.44
CA HIS A 79 -1.68 -21.64 -22.81
C HIS A 79 -0.61 -20.76 -23.48
N HIS A 80 0.30 -20.20 -22.69
CA HIS A 80 1.36 -19.29 -23.09
C HIS A 80 2.67 -19.66 -22.39
N PRO A 81 3.31 -20.81 -22.75
CA PRO A 81 4.50 -21.33 -22.07
C PRO A 81 5.73 -20.40 -22.20
N ASP A 82 5.76 -19.52 -23.19
CA ASP A 82 6.74 -18.48 -23.38
C ASP A 82 6.83 -17.49 -22.21
N LEU A 83 5.75 -17.32 -21.47
CA LEU A 83 5.74 -16.45 -20.26
C LEU A 83 6.70 -16.95 -19.16
N ALA A 84 7.14 -18.21 -19.21
CA ALA A 84 8.08 -18.77 -18.24
C ALA A 84 9.41 -18.02 -18.17
N GLU A 85 9.85 -17.40 -19.27
CA GLU A 85 11.08 -16.59 -19.31
C GLU A 85 11.01 -15.34 -18.39
N HIS A 86 9.81 -14.89 -18.07
CA HIS A 86 9.58 -13.71 -17.23
C HIS A 86 9.41 -14.03 -15.73
N ARG A 87 9.49 -15.28 -15.31
CA ARG A 87 9.27 -15.71 -13.90
C ARG A 87 10.13 -14.92 -12.93
N ALA A 88 11.43 -14.84 -13.20
CA ALA A 88 12.39 -14.19 -12.30
C ALA A 88 12.03 -12.70 -12.07
N VAL A 89 11.75 -11.98 -13.14
CA VAL A 89 11.38 -10.54 -13.06
C VAL A 89 10.05 -10.36 -12.35
N LEU A 90 9.04 -11.18 -12.68
CA LEU A 90 7.72 -11.11 -12.03
C LEU A 90 7.81 -11.41 -10.53
N TYR A 91 8.52 -12.47 -10.13
CA TYR A 91 8.64 -12.86 -8.73
C TYR A 91 9.41 -11.83 -7.93
N ALA A 92 10.49 -11.30 -8.48
CA ALA A 92 11.24 -10.22 -7.87
C ALA A 92 10.41 -8.94 -7.74
N ALA A 93 9.70 -8.54 -8.78
CA ALA A 93 8.83 -7.36 -8.74
C ALA A 93 7.69 -7.53 -7.74
N ALA A 94 7.00 -8.67 -7.73
CA ALA A 94 5.93 -8.98 -6.77
C ALA A 94 6.44 -8.96 -5.32
N LEU A 95 7.67 -9.43 -5.08
CA LEU A 95 8.27 -9.44 -3.75
C LEU A 95 8.73 -8.04 -3.31
N LEU A 96 9.35 -7.28 -4.21
CA LEU A 96 10.04 -6.03 -3.90
C LEU A 96 9.20 -4.76 -4.11
N HIS A 97 7.93 -4.86 -4.57
CA HIS A 97 7.11 -3.68 -4.89
C HIS A 97 7.00 -2.70 -3.72
N ASP A 98 6.95 -3.22 -2.49
CA ASP A 98 6.77 -2.50 -1.25
C ASP A 98 8.07 -2.23 -0.47
N VAL A 99 9.25 -2.64 -0.97
CA VAL A 99 10.52 -2.53 -0.21
C VAL A 99 10.87 -1.08 0.14
N GLY A 100 10.39 -0.13 -0.65
CA GLY A 100 10.57 1.32 -0.48
C GLY A 100 9.59 1.99 0.48
N HIS A 101 8.69 1.27 1.14
CA HIS A 101 7.83 1.88 2.14
C HIS A 101 8.60 2.32 3.39
N GLY A 102 8.32 3.55 3.83
CA GLY A 102 8.76 4.08 5.11
C GLY A 102 7.88 3.61 6.28
N PRO A 103 8.17 4.10 7.50
CA PRO A 103 7.37 3.77 8.68
C PRO A 103 5.92 4.16 8.48
N LEU A 104 5.01 3.29 8.97
CA LEU A 104 3.57 3.45 8.88
C LEU A 104 3.01 3.52 7.44
N SER A 105 3.78 3.00 6.46
CA SER A 105 3.32 2.84 5.07
C SER A 105 2.86 4.16 4.42
N HIS A 106 1.70 4.19 3.77
CA HIS A 106 1.17 5.40 3.13
C HIS A 106 0.97 6.59 4.08
N SER A 107 0.74 6.34 5.38
CA SER A 107 0.73 7.41 6.38
C SER A 107 2.11 8.08 6.48
N GLY A 108 3.17 7.29 6.39
CA GLY A 108 4.54 7.77 6.34
C GLY A 108 4.85 8.60 5.09
N GLU A 109 4.33 8.19 3.94
CA GLU A 109 4.45 8.99 2.71
C GLU A 109 3.83 10.38 2.87
N GLU A 110 2.63 10.46 3.44
CA GLU A 110 1.96 11.72 3.70
C GLU A 110 2.73 12.57 4.73
N MET A 111 3.25 11.96 5.79
CA MET A 111 3.98 12.65 6.86
C MET A 111 5.35 13.19 6.42
N TYR A 112 6.09 12.38 5.68
CA TYR A 112 7.48 12.68 5.34
C TYR A 112 7.67 13.23 3.91
N GLY A 113 6.65 13.09 3.04
CA GLY A 113 6.70 13.55 1.65
C GLY A 113 7.53 12.64 0.73
N LEU A 114 7.60 11.35 1.06
CA LEU A 114 8.35 10.35 0.30
C LEU A 114 7.39 9.47 -0.51
N GLN A 115 7.84 8.96 -1.65
CA GLN A 115 7.08 8.04 -2.50
C GLN A 115 7.76 6.68 -2.51
N HIS A 116 7.01 5.63 -2.12
CA HIS A 116 7.59 4.30 -1.99
C HIS A 116 8.04 3.70 -3.31
N GLU A 117 7.36 3.98 -4.42
CA GLU A 117 7.77 3.47 -5.73
C GLU A 117 9.17 3.97 -6.10
N ALA A 118 9.45 5.27 -5.91
CA ALA A 118 10.77 5.85 -6.16
C ALA A 118 11.84 5.26 -5.24
N TRP A 119 11.51 5.04 -3.96
CA TRP A 119 12.44 4.41 -3.02
C TRP A 119 12.63 2.92 -3.29
N SER A 120 11.59 2.19 -3.74
CA SER A 120 11.74 0.79 -4.18
C SER A 120 12.71 0.69 -5.34
N GLY A 121 12.53 1.50 -6.38
CA GLY A 121 13.44 1.49 -7.53
C GLY A 121 14.86 1.89 -7.16
N ARG A 122 15.02 2.89 -6.30
CA ARG A 122 16.35 3.31 -5.82
C ARG A 122 17.03 2.20 -5.01
N LEU A 123 16.32 1.55 -4.07
CA LEU A 123 16.83 0.43 -3.28
C LEU A 123 17.25 -0.74 -4.17
N ILE A 124 16.43 -1.08 -5.17
CA ILE A 124 16.69 -2.19 -6.10
C ILE A 124 17.95 -1.93 -6.93
N ARG A 125 18.15 -0.69 -7.42
CA ARG A 125 19.33 -0.35 -8.25
C ARG A 125 20.60 -0.13 -7.45
N GLU A 126 20.52 0.46 -6.26
CA GLU A 126 21.67 0.98 -5.54
C GLU A 126 22.08 0.11 -4.34
N HIS A 127 21.14 -0.60 -3.68
CA HIS A 127 21.48 -1.38 -2.48
C HIS A 127 22.17 -2.69 -2.87
N PRO A 128 23.44 -2.92 -2.42
CA PRO A 128 24.23 -4.06 -2.87
C PRO A 128 23.52 -5.41 -2.74
N ALA A 129 22.90 -5.68 -1.57
CA ALA A 129 22.26 -6.97 -1.33
C ALA A 129 21.07 -7.26 -2.26
N LEU A 130 20.33 -6.24 -2.73
CA LEU A 130 19.23 -6.43 -3.69
C LEU A 130 19.76 -6.49 -5.11
N ARG A 131 20.58 -5.50 -5.48
CA ARG A 131 21.16 -5.40 -6.82
C ARG A 131 21.95 -6.65 -7.17
N ASP A 132 22.86 -7.07 -6.30
CA ASP A 132 23.78 -8.16 -6.60
C ASP A 132 23.05 -9.52 -6.71
N CYS A 133 21.98 -9.76 -5.91
CA CYS A 133 21.10 -10.91 -6.08
C CYS A 133 20.41 -10.92 -7.47
N LEU A 134 19.89 -9.76 -7.89
CA LEU A 134 19.20 -9.63 -9.18
C LEU A 134 20.15 -9.75 -10.36
N GLU A 135 21.31 -9.07 -10.31
CA GLU A 135 22.33 -9.14 -11.37
C GLU A 135 22.98 -10.52 -11.49
N ALA A 136 23.04 -11.30 -10.40
CA ALA A 136 23.50 -12.68 -10.46
C ALA A 136 22.53 -13.60 -11.22
N GLN A 137 21.24 -13.27 -11.29
CA GLN A 137 20.25 -13.99 -12.10
C GLN A 137 20.45 -13.75 -13.60
N ALA A 138 20.53 -12.48 -13.98
CA ALA A 138 20.90 -12.07 -15.35
C ALA A 138 21.33 -10.59 -15.33
N PRO A 139 22.33 -10.19 -16.14
CA PRO A 139 22.74 -8.80 -16.26
C PRO A 139 21.58 -7.88 -16.62
N GLY A 140 21.44 -6.75 -15.91
CA GLY A 140 20.36 -5.79 -16.10
C GLY A 140 19.05 -6.10 -15.39
N SER A 141 18.96 -7.21 -14.65
CA SER A 141 17.73 -7.60 -13.93
C SER A 141 17.31 -6.58 -12.87
N ALA A 142 18.25 -5.95 -12.16
CA ALA A 142 17.94 -4.92 -11.19
C ALA A 142 17.25 -3.71 -11.84
N THR A 143 17.75 -3.26 -12.99
CA THR A 143 17.13 -2.18 -13.76
C THR A 143 15.75 -2.58 -14.29
N ALA A 144 15.61 -3.78 -14.84
CA ALA A 144 14.33 -4.28 -15.37
C ALA A 144 13.23 -4.34 -14.29
N VAL A 145 13.55 -4.85 -13.10
CA VAL A 145 12.61 -4.90 -11.97
C VAL A 145 12.27 -3.50 -11.47
N ALA A 146 13.24 -2.62 -11.33
CA ALA A 146 13.00 -1.25 -10.89
C ALA A 146 12.16 -0.44 -11.89
N ASP A 147 12.42 -0.55 -13.20
CA ASP A 147 11.65 0.13 -14.25
C ASP A 147 10.21 -0.39 -14.33
N LEU A 148 10.02 -1.68 -14.08
CA LEU A 148 8.68 -2.26 -13.99
C LEU A 148 7.88 -1.63 -12.82
N LEU A 149 8.50 -1.45 -11.66
CA LEU A 149 7.84 -0.91 -10.46
C LEU A 149 7.62 0.61 -10.53
N GLU A 150 8.62 1.38 -10.94
CA GLU A 150 8.54 2.85 -10.97
C GLU A 150 7.75 3.38 -12.17
N HIS A 151 7.95 2.78 -13.34
CA HIS A 151 7.44 3.32 -14.61
C HIS A 151 6.42 2.39 -15.27
N GLY A 152 6.21 1.20 -14.73
CA GLY A 152 5.39 0.16 -15.34
C GLY A 152 5.94 -0.23 -16.73
N GLN A 153 7.25 -0.24 -16.91
CA GLN A 153 7.92 -0.59 -18.16
C GLN A 153 8.33 -2.06 -18.14
N HIS A 154 7.76 -2.82 -19.05
CA HIS A 154 8.16 -4.21 -19.32
C HIS A 154 7.71 -4.59 -20.73
N PRO A 155 8.51 -5.33 -21.52
CA PRO A 155 8.15 -5.73 -22.87
C PRO A 155 6.89 -6.60 -22.91
N CYS A 156 6.68 -7.48 -21.92
CA CYS A 156 5.46 -8.26 -21.79
C CYS A 156 4.40 -7.49 -21.01
N ILE A 157 3.32 -7.09 -21.70
CA ILE A 157 2.21 -6.30 -21.13
C ILE A 157 1.48 -7.09 -20.02
N ALA A 158 1.37 -8.41 -20.15
CA ALA A 158 0.72 -9.26 -19.15
C ALA A 158 1.48 -9.23 -17.82
N ILE A 159 2.80 -9.32 -17.84
CA ILE A 159 3.65 -9.25 -16.65
C ILE A 159 3.47 -7.92 -15.92
N LYS A 160 3.49 -6.82 -16.66
CA LYS A 160 3.16 -5.50 -16.11
C LYS A 160 1.80 -5.50 -15.42
N ALA A 161 0.78 -6.08 -16.06
CA ALA A 161 -0.58 -6.08 -15.55
C ALA A 161 -0.73 -6.94 -14.27
N LEU A 162 0.04 -8.00 -14.12
CA LEU A 162 0.07 -8.81 -12.89
C LEU A 162 0.67 -8.07 -11.70
N VAL A 163 1.59 -7.13 -11.94
CA VAL A 163 2.24 -6.31 -10.91
C VAL A 163 1.45 -5.03 -10.62
N SER A 164 0.95 -4.36 -11.65
CA SER A 164 0.25 -3.07 -11.49
C SER A 164 -0.84 -2.89 -12.54
N SER A 165 -2.10 -3.12 -12.13
CA SER A 165 -3.29 -2.93 -12.97
C SER A 165 -4.54 -2.65 -12.12
N GLN A 166 -5.74 -2.77 -12.70
CA GLN A 166 -7.00 -2.70 -11.94
C GLN A 166 -7.34 -4.02 -11.21
N LEU A 167 -6.68 -5.12 -11.59
CA LEU A 167 -6.82 -6.45 -11.00
C LEU A 167 -5.44 -7.12 -11.04
N ASP A 168 -4.57 -6.74 -10.13
CA ASP A 168 -3.22 -7.24 -9.96
C ASP A 168 -3.06 -8.08 -8.67
N CYS A 169 -1.91 -8.71 -8.53
CA CYS A 169 -1.63 -9.59 -7.38
C CYS A 169 -1.52 -8.81 -6.07
N ASP A 170 -1.06 -7.56 -6.09
CA ASP A 170 -1.03 -6.66 -4.94
C ASP A 170 -2.45 -6.45 -4.39
N ARG A 171 -3.39 -6.01 -5.25
CA ARG A 171 -4.79 -5.78 -4.86
C ARG A 171 -5.50 -7.03 -4.37
N LEU A 172 -5.25 -8.16 -5.01
CA LEU A 172 -5.83 -9.43 -4.59
C LEU A 172 -5.36 -9.84 -3.19
N ASP A 173 -4.06 -9.67 -2.87
CA ASP A 173 -3.57 -9.98 -1.53
C ASP A 173 -4.08 -8.98 -0.50
N TYR A 174 -3.88 -7.67 -0.71
CA TYR A 174 -4.21 -6.72 0.35
C TYR A 174 -5.71 -6.66 0.67
N LEU A 175 -6.61 -6.82 -0.30
CA LEU A 175 -8.05 -6.85 -0.01
C LEU A 175 -8.42 -8.02 0.90
N LEU A 176 -7.86 -9.19 0.65
CA LEU A 176 -8.08 -10.37 1.49
C LEU A 176 -7.40 -10.23 2.86
N ARG A 177 -6.15 -9.81 2.87
CA ARG A 177 -5.33 -9.67 4.08
C ARG A 177 -5.86 -8.61 5.02
N ASP A 178 -6.24 -7.47 4.50
CA ASP A 178 -6.79 -6.37 5.28
C ASP A 178 -8.18 -6.70 5.79
N SER A 179 -9.01 -7.40 4.99
CA SER A 179 -10.29 -7.92 5.44
C SER A 179 -10.12 -8.88 6.62
N TYR A 180 -9.17 -9.82 6.50
CA TYR A 180 -8.87 -10.79 7.55
C TYR A 180 -8.37 -10.10 8.83
N SER A 181 -7.38 -9.23 8.72
CA SER A 181 -6.75 -8.58 9.86
C SER A 181 -7.64 -7.53 10.55
N THR A 182 -8.50 -6.85 9.80
CA THR A 182 -9.44 -5.86 10.37
C THR A 182 -10.74 -6.47 10.88
N GLY A 183 -11.05 -7.72 10.52
CA GLY A 183 -12.34 -8.36 10.80
C GLY A 183 -13.48 -7.87 9.90
N ALA A 184 -13.18 -7.16 8.82
CA ALA A 184 -14.17 -6.67 7.86
C ALA A 184 -14.58 -7.80 6.89
N THR A 185 -15.63 -8.54 7.24
CA THR A 185 -16.01 -9.80 6.56
C THR A 185 -16.42 -9.67 5.09
N TYR A 186 -16.70 -8.48 4.60
CA TYR A 186 -17.05 -8.25 3.19
C TYR A 186 -15.85 -8.27 2.23
N GLY A 187 -14.64 -8.42 2.72
CA GLY A 187 -13.42 -8.51 1.87
C GLY A 187 -13.11 -9.92 1.37
N ARG A 188 -13.96 -10.91 1.56
CA ARG A 188 -13.74 -12.27 1.03
C ARG A 188 -13.92 -12.30 -0.48
N LEU A 189 -12.91 -12.82 -1.20
CA LEU A 189 -12.92 -12.97 -2.65
C LEU A 189 -12.93 -14.46 -3.03
N ASP A 190 -13.59 -14.79 -4.13
CA ASP A 190 -13.41 -16.08 -4.81
C ASP A 190 -12.12 -16.03 -5.65
N LEU A 191 -10.99 -16.12 -4.93
CA LEU A 191 -9.65 -15.95 -5.49
C LEU A 191 -9.35 -17.00 -6.56
N GLU A 192 -9.71 -18.27 -6.30
CA GLU A 192 -9.46 -19.36 -7.24
C GLU A 192 -10.17 -19.10 -8.58
N ARG A 193 -11.41 -18.63 -8.53
CA ARG A 193 -12.20 -18.32 -9.72
C ARG A 193 -11.69 -17.10 -10.47
N ILE A 194 -11.19 -16.09 -9.76
CA ILE A 194 -10.53 -14.91 -10.36
C ILE A 194 -9.26 -15.35 -11.10
N LEU A 195 -8.37 -16.10 -10.43
CA LEU A 195 -7.13 -16.58 -11.03
C LEU A 195 -7.38 -17.52 -12.22
N ALA A 196 -8.35 -18.44 -12.09
CA ALA A 196 -8.71 -19.35 -13.17
C ALA A 196 -9.30 -18.62 -14.41
N ALA A 197 -9.80 -17.39 -14.25
CA ALA A 197 -10.29 -16.57 -15.34
C ALA A 197 -9.20 -15.78 -16.07
N PHE A 198 -7.97 -15.71 -15.56
CA PHE A 198 -6.89 -15.01 -16.24
C PHE A 198 -6.54 -15.67 -17.57
N THR A 199 -6.49 -14.86 -18.62
CA THR A 199 -6.14 -15.22 -20.00
C THR A 199 -5.45 -14.04 -20.66
N LEU A 200 -4.91 -14.24 -21.88
CA LEU A 200 -4.39 -13.14 -22.69
C LEU A 200 -5.34 -12.81 -23.83
N ALA A 201 -5.49 -11.52 -24.08
CA ALA A 201 -6.12 -11.00 -25.28
C ALA A 201 -5.18 -11.15 -26.49
N PRO A 202 -5.67 -11.02 -27.74
CA PRO A 202 -4.83 -11.14 -28.93
C PRO A 202 -3.65 -10.16 -29.02
N ASP A 203 -3.74 -9.03 -28.30
CA ASP A 203 -2.68 -8.03 -28.18
C ASP A 203 -1.66 -8.35 -27.08
N GLY A 204 -1.73 -9.54 -26.47
CA GLY A 204 -0.86 -9.97 -25.37
C GLY A 204 -1.18 -9.37 -24.01
N ALA A 205 -2.18 -8.51 -23.90
CA ALA A 205 -2.55 -7.92 -22.62
C ALA A 205 -3.39 -8.89 -21.77
N LEU A 206 -3.27 -8.75 -20.45
CA LEU A 206 -4.08 -9.50 -19.50
C LEU A 206 -5.58 -9.24 -19.74
N ALA A 207 -6.35 -10.30 -19.86
CA ALA A 207 -7.79 -10.29 -20.00
C ALA A 207 -8.40 -11.36 -19.10
N LEU A 208 -9.73 -11.42 -19.08
CA LEU A 208 -10.48 -12.34 -18.26
C LEU A 208 -11.39 -13.20 -19.13
N HIS A 209 -11.42 -14.48 -18.91
CA HIS A 209 -12.41 -15.35 -19.52
C HIS A 209 -13.82 -15.02 -18.97
N PRO A 210 -14.88 -14.95 -19.80
CA PRO A 210 -16.23 -14.56 -19.36
C PRO A 210 -16.81 -15.38 -18.20
N LYS A 211 -16.37 -16.64 -18.03
CA LYS A 211 -16.76 -17.48 -16.88
C LYS A 211 -16.37 -16.88 -15.51
N GLY A 212 -15.39 -15.96 -15.46
CA GLY A 212 -14.97 -15.26 -14.26
C GLY A 212 -15.74 -13.96 -13.97
N LEU A 213 -16.68 -13.56 -14.84
CA LEU A 213 -17.37 -12.26 -14.73
C LEU A 213 -17.92 -11.99 -13.34
N MET A 214 -18.69 -12.91 -12.77
CA MET A 214 -19.32 -12.72 -11.45
C MET A 214 -18.30 -12.57 -10.31
N ALA A 215 -17.18 -13.31 -10.36
CA ALA A 215 -16.13 -13.21 -9.35
C ALA A 215 -15.41 -11.86 -9.43
N VAL A 216 -15.24 -11.30 -10.63
CA VAL A 216 -14.63 -9.99 -10.85
C VAL A 216 -15.59 -8.85 -10.50
N GLU A 217 -16.88 -8.97 -10.78
CA GLU A 217 -17.91 -8.05 -10.30
C GLU A 217 -17.87 -7.97 -8.76
N HIS A 218 -17.86 -9.13 -8.11
CA HIS A 218 -17.75 -9.23 -6.65
C HIS A 218 -16.46 -8.56 -6.14
N TYR A 219 -15.31 -8.82 -6.79
CA TYR A 219 -14.05 -8.15 -6.46
C TYR A 219 -14.17 -6.62 -6.49
N LEU A 220 -14.79 -6.05 -7.51
CA LEU A 220 -14.95 -4.60 -7.63
C LEU A 220 -15.87 -4.02 -6.55
N VAL A 221 -16.92 -4.75 -6.17
CA VAL A 221 -17.80 -4.39 -5.04
C VAL A 221 -17.04 -4.44 -3.73
N VAL A 222 -16.33 -5.53 -3.46
CA VAL A 222 -15.49 -5.70 -2.27
C VAL A 222 -14.47 -4.57 -2.15
N ARG A 223 -13.76 -4.27 -3.24
CA ARG A 223 -12.81 -3.16 -3.28
C ARG A 223 -13.46 -1.84 -2.86
N ASN A 224 -14.63 -1.52 -3.42
CA ASN A 224 -15.35 -0.29 -3.06
C ASN A 224 -15.76 -0.28 -1.57
N LEU A 225 -16.23 -1.40 -1.05
CA LEU A 225 -16.61 -1.53 0.36
C LEU A 225 -15.41 -1.37 1.29
N MET A 226 -14.28 -2.01 0.99
CA MET A 226 -13.05 -1.90 1.78
C MET A 226 -12.52 -0.47 1.81
N TYR A 227 -12.54 0.23 0.66
CA TYR A 227 -12.15 1.65 0.63
C TYR A 227 -13.02 2.52 1.52
N ARG A 228 -14.33 2.30 1.55
CA ARG A 228 -15.26 3.09 2.35
C ARG A 228 -15.22 2.76 3.84
N SER A 229 -15.08 1.48 4.18
CA SER A 229 -15.27 0.98 5.54
C SER A 229 -13.96 0.84 6.31
N VAL A 230 -12.84 0.57 5.63
CA VAL A 230 -11.53 0.35 6.25
C VAL A 230 -10.60 1.51 5.96
N TYR A 231 -10.16 1.70 4.69
CA TYR A 231 -9.11 2.67 4.39
C TYR A 231 -9.53 4.11 4.66
N ASN A 232 -10.77 4.47 4.32
CA ASN A 232 -11.36 5.79 4.57
C ASN A 232 -12.18 5.86 5.87
N HIS A 233 -11.99 4.91 6.79
CA HIS A 233 -12.68 4.98 8.07
C HIS A 233 -12.32 6.27 8.81
N ARG A 234 -13.34 6.94 9.40
CA ARG A 234 -13.16 8.28 10.01
C ARG A 234 -12.04 8.33 11.05
N LEU A 235 -11.87 7.27 11.86
CA LEU A 235 -10.81 7.24 12.88
C LEU A 235 -9.42 7.04 12.27
N ASN A 236 -9.28 6.24 11.18
CA ASN A 236 -8.02 6.14 10.47
C ASN A 236 -7.59 7.49 9.90
N VAL A 237 -8.54 8.26 9.36
CA VAL A 237 -8.27 9.63 8.88
C VAL A 237 -7.78 10.53 10.02
N VAL A 238 -8.39 10.43 11.20
CA VAL A 238 -7.97 11.17 12.39
C VAL A 238 -6.57 10.75 12.84
N CYS A 239 -6.28 9.45 12.89
CA CYS A 239 -4.95 8.96 13.28
C CYS A 239 -3.87 9.44 12.30
N ASN A 240 -4.11 9.37 11.00
CA ASN A 240 -3.19 9.89 9.98
C ASN A 240 -2.97 11.39 10.13
N TRP A 241 -4.05 12.13 10.37
CA TRP A 241 -3.96 13.58 10.60
C TRP A 241 -3.14 13.91 11.86
N LEU A 242 -3.37 13.23 12.98
CA LEU A 242 -2.59 13.42 14.22
C LEU A 242 -1.11 13.10 14.01
N LEU A 243 -0.79 11.99 13.33
CA LEU A 243 0.58 11.64 12.97
C LEU A 243 1.24 12.74 12.12
N SER A 244 0.57 13.20 11.07
CA SER A 244 1.07 14.28 10.21
C SER A 244 1.27 15.57 11.01
N ARG A 245 0.40 15.86 11.98
CA ARG A 245 0.56 17.02 12.88
C ARG A 245 1.74 16.87 13.83
N CYS A 246 1.97 15.68 14.40
CA CYS A 246 3.15 15.43 15.24
C CYS A 246 4.44 15.74 14.47
N ILE A 247 4.57 15.21 13.25
CA ILE A 247 5.75 15.43 12.42
C ILE A 247 5.87 16.90 11.99
N ALA A 248 4.78 17.53 11.58
CA ALA A 248 4.79 18.95 11.18
C ALA A 248 5.20 19.87 12.33
N VAL A 249 4.68 19.64 13.54
CA VAL A 249 5.03 20.40 14.74
C VAL A 249 6.49 20.17 15.14
N ALA A 250 6.96 18.90 15.09
CA ALA A 250 8.38 18.58 15.34
C ALA A 250 9.31 19.33 14.38
N ARG A 251 8.98 19.33 13.08
CA ARG A 251 9.74 20.08 12.07
C ARG A 251 9.76 21.58 12.34
N GLN A 252 8.61 22.16 12.67
CA GLN A 252 8.47 23.61 12.93
C GLN A 252 9.23 24.05 14.16
N LEU A 253 9.24 23.24 15.23
CA LEU A 253 9.95 23.55 16.47
C LEU A 253 11.47 23.46 16.33
N GLY A 254 11.95 22.61 15.40
CA GLY A 254 13.36 22.48 15.05
C GLY A 254 14.19 21.63 16.02
N PRO A 255 15.44 21.28 15.62
CA PRO A 255 16.30 20.35 16.35
C PRO A 255 16.79 20.88 17.71
N ALA A 256 16.75 22.20 17.93
CA ALA A 256 17.12 22.77 19.23
C ALA A 256 16.08 22.53 20.33
N ARG A 257 14.81 22.25 19.95
CA ARG A 257 13.69 22.09 20.89
C ARG A 257 13.11 20.69 20.93
N VAL A 258 13.37 19.89 19.90
CA VAL A 258 12.79 18.54 19.76
C VAL A 258 13.92 17.54 19.70
N TRP A 259 13.93 16.64 20.66
CA TRP A 259 14.86 15.54 20.63
C TRP A 259 14.58 14.59 19.46
N ALA A 260 15.62 14.24 18.74
CA ALA A 260 15.59 13.21 17.71
C ALA A 260 16.98 12.57 17.60
N ASP A 261 17.04 11.25 17.38
CA ASP A 261 18.30 10.59 17.06
C ASP A 261 18.81 10.97 15.67
N ALA A 262 20.04 10.61 15.35
CA ALA A 262 20.69 11.00 14.10
C ALA A 262 19.90 10.58 12.83
N VAL A 263 19.20 9.45 12.87
CA VAL A 263 18.36 8.98 11.76
C VAL A 263 17.10 9.84 11.65
N MET A 264 16.37 10.03 12.76
CA MET A 264 15.16 10.83 12.77
C MET A 264 15.43 12.30 12.47
N GLN A 265 16.58 12.85 12.85
CA GLN A 265 17.01 14.20 12.46
C GLN A 265 17.05 14.35 10.94
N ARG A 266 17.61 13.39 10.23
CA ARG A 266 17.61 13.40 8.76
C ARG A 266 16.20 13.34 8.19
N TRP A 267 15.35 12.48 8.71
CA TRP A 267 13.96 12.35 8.27
C TRP A 267 13.12 13.61 8.50
N LEU A 268 13.37 14.31 9.60
CA LEU A 268 12.61 15.52 9.94
C LEU A 268 13.13 16.76 9.21
N TRP A 269 14.43 17.00 9.25
CA TRP A 269 14.99 18.29 8.86
C TRP A 269 15.87 18.25 7.61
N HIS A 270 16.29 17.06 7.18
CA HIS A 270 17.13 16.86 5.98
C HIS A 270 16.60 15.76 5.07
N PRO A 271 15.29 15.78 4.67
CA PRO A 271 14.69 14.68 3.91
C PRO A 271 15.30 14.51 2.51
N ASN A 272 15.86 15.59 1.93
CA ASN A 272 16.52 15.54 0.63
C ASN A 272 17.90 14.86 0.66
N ASP A 273 18.51 14.75 1.87
CA ASP A 273 19.83 14.15 2.10
C ASP A 273 19.74 12.71 2.62
N LEU A 274 18.57 12.08 2.50
CA LEU A 274 18.38 10.69 2.91
C LEU A 274 19.16 9.76 1.98
N ASN A 275 20.15 9.07 2.55
CA ASN A 275 20.80 7.93 1.90
C ASN A 275 20.06 6.62 2.21
N LEU A 276 20.43 5.53 1.53
CA LEU A 276 19.78 4.23 1.68
C LEU A 276 19.84 3.72 3.13
N GLU A 277 20.97 3.87 3.81
CA GLU A 277 21.16 3.43 5.18
C GLU A 277 20.22 4.18 6.14
N SER A 278 20.16 5.51 6.05
CA SER A 278 19.28 6.33 6.88
C SER A 278 17.81 6.07 6.57
N PHE A 279 17.47 5.77 5.32
CA PHE A 279 16.12 5.37 4.93
C PHE A 279 15.75 4.03 5.56
N LEU A 280 16.58 3.02 5.39
CA LEU A 280 16.33 1.66 5.90
C LEU A 280 16.37 1.59 7.43
N SER A 281 17.05 2.50 8.08
CA SER A 281 17.17 2.55 9.54
C SER A 281 15.92 3.10 10.24
N ASN A 282 14.93 3.65 9.50
CA ASN A 282 13.67 4.08 10.08
C ASN A 282 12.53 3.12 9.72
N ASP A 283 11.78 2.73 10.73
CA ASP A 283 10.62 1.85 10.67
C ASP A 283 9.58 2.26 11.73
N ASP A 284 8.51 1.48 11.88
CA ASP A 284 7.44 1.78 12.83
C ASP A 284 7.95 1.81 14.28
N HIS A 285 8.94 0.98 14.62
CA HIS A 285 9.49 0.93 15.97
C HIS A 285 10.27 2.19 16.31
N ARG A 286 11.16 2.65 15.40
CA ARG A 286 11.91 3.89 15.60
C ARG A 286 10.99 5.10 15.65
N THR A 287 10.06 5.21 14.71
CA THR A 287 9.07 6.30 14.70
C THR A 287 8.20 6.26 15.95
N GLY A 288 7.73 5.08 16.37
CA GLY A 288 6.95 4.89 17.61
C GLY A 288 7.72 5.29 18.85
N TYR A 289 9.01 4.95 18.93
CA TYR A 289 9.88 5.36 20.05
C TYR A 289 10.02 6.89 20.13
N HIS A 290 10.16 7.59 19.01
CA HIS A 290 10.21 9.05 19.00
C HIS A 290 8.87 9.67 19.46
N LEU A 291 7.74 9.14 19.00
CA LEU A 291 6.42 9.59 19.47
C LEU A 291 6.28 9.40 21.00
N GLN A 292 6.78 8.27 21.55
CA GLN A 292 6.77 8.02 22.99
C GLN A 292 7.65 9.04 23.75
N ARG A 293 8.88 9.25 23.28
CA ARG A 293 9.77 10.26 23.86
C ARG A 293 9.19 11.67 23.79
N TRP A 294 8.54 12.03 22.68
CA TRP A 294 7.92 13.34 22.54
C TRP A 294 6.69 13.51 23.44
N LYS A 295 5.98 12.42 23.74
CA LYS A 295 4.91 12.42 24.74
C LYS A 295 5.45 12.73 26.14
N GLU A 296 6.60 12.18 26.51
CA GLU A 296 7.16 12.26 27.85
C GLU A 296 8.00 13.54 28.07
N GLU A 297 8.83 13.89 27.10
CA GLU A 297 9.89 14.89 27.26
C GLU A 297 9.81 16.02 26.22
N GLY A 298 8.86 15.96 25.29
CA GLY A 298 8.73 16.95 24.22
C GLY A 298 8.15 18.28 24.68
N PRO A 299 8.19 19.32 23.84
CA PRO A 299 7.44 20.54 24.08
C PRO A 299 5.92 20.29 24.15
N ASP A 300 5.20 21.09 24.95
CA ASP A 300 3.75 20.91 25.26
C ASP A 300 2.88 20.53 24.05
N ALA A 301 3.11 21.18 22.90
CA ALA A 301 2.36 20.92 21.69
C ALA A 301 2.56 19.48 21.15
N LEU A 302 3.78 18.96 21.25
CA LEU A 302 4.09 17.58 20.87
C LEU A 302 3.60 16.59 21.91
N GLN A 303 3.76 16.90 23.20
CA GLN A 303 3.22 16.09 24.28
C GLN A 303 1.72 15.88 24.08
N GLU A 304 0.95 16.96 23.86
CA GLU A 304 -0.50 16.89 23.66
C GLU A 304 -0.88 16.02 22.45
N LEU A 305 -0.24 16.21 21.29
CA LEU A 305 -0.53 15.46 20.08
C LEU A 305 -0.18 13.97 20.22
N CYS A 306 1.02 13.67 20.76
CA CYS A 306 1.50 12.30 20.96
C CYS A 306 0.64 11.56 21.98
N ASP A 307 0.25 12.23 23.08
CA ASP A 307 -0.63 11.69 24.09
C ASP A 307 -2.02 11.37 23.53
N ARG A 308 -2.60 12.26 22.71
CA ARG A 308 -3.87 11.97 22.01
C ARG A 308 -3.78 10.74 21.12
N LEU A 309 -2.68 10.58 20.40
CA LEU A 309 -2.49 9.45 19.49
C LEU A 309 -2.22 8.15 20.24
N LEU A 310 -1.21 8.15 21.12
CA LEU A 310 -0.72 6.94 21.80
C LEU A 310 -1.72 6.39 22.83
N ASP A 311 -2.42 7.26 23.57
CA ASP A 311 -3.46 6.87 24.51
C ASP A 311 -4.86 6.80 23.87
N ARG A 312 -4.90 6.89 22.53
CA ARG A 312 -6.13 6.78 21.74
C ARG A 312 -7.22 7.78 22.18
N ARG A 313 -6.86 8.98 22.61
CA ARG A 313 -7.78 10.09 22.89
C ARG A 313 -8.08 10.87 21.61
N LEU A 314 -8.61 10.16 20.62
CA LEU A 314 -8.76 10.63 19.25
C LEU A 314 -9.79 11.75 19.13
N LEU A 315 -9.56 12.66 18.18
CA LEU A 315 -10.47 13.72 17.80
C LEU A 315 -11.72 13.13 17.12
N LYS A 316 -12.81 13.90 17.11
CA LYS A 316 -14.03 13.55 16.36
C LYS A 316 -13.92 14.08 14.94
N ALA A 317 -14.31 13.29 13.97
CA ALA A 317 -14.36 13.69 12.57
C ALA A 317 -15.77 13.63 12.01
N SER A 318 -16.15 14.65 11.22
CA SER A 318 -17.43 14.73 10.51
C SER A 318 -17.19 14.82 9.01
N ASP A 319 -17.99 14.08 8.23
CA ASP A 319 -17.96 14.19 6.77
C ASP A 319 -18.64 15.48 6.31
N VAL A 320 -17.85 16.35 5.70
CA VAL A 320 -18.30 17.63 5.13
C VAL A 320 -18.16 17.67 3.60
N SER A 321 -17.98 16.51 2.96
CA SER A 321 -17.74 16.42 1.51
C SER A 321 -18.87 17.01 0.66
N ARG A 322 -20.12 16.94 1.15
CA ARG A 322 -21.30 17.47 0.47
C ARG A 322 -21.46 19.00 0.59
N LEU A 323 -20.67 19.64 1.47
CA LEU A 323 -20.75 21.06 1.69
C LEU A 323 -19.88 21.84 0.70
N SER A 324 -20.28 23.09 0.38
CA SER A 324 -19.46 23.99 -0.40
C SER A 324 -18.15 24.32 0.32
N ARG A 325 -17.10 24.72 -0.45
CA ARG A 325 -15.82 25.14 0.12
C ARG A 325 -15.99 26.25 1.17
N LYS A 326 -16.85 27.24 0.89
CA LYS A 326 -17.17 28.35 1.81
C LYS A 326 -17.71 27.78 3.13
N ARG A 327 -18.70 26.89 3.06
CA ARG A 327 -19.33 26.32 4.27
C ARG A 327 -18.38 25.47 5.08
N ARG A 328 -17.47 24.73 4.45
CA ARG A 328 -16.42 23.96 5.15
C ARG A 328 -15.49 24.88 5.94
N LEU A 329 -15.06 26.01 5.35
CA LEU A 329 -14.20 26.99 6.02
C LEU A 329 -14.93 27.69 7.18
N GLU A 330 -16.23 28.02 7.02
CA GLU A 330 -17.05 28.55 8.11
C GLU A 330 -17.15 27.57 9.29
N LEU A 331 -17.36 26.29 9.02
CA LEU A 331 -17.40 25.25 10.07
C LEU A 331 -16.04 25.08 10.74
N LEU A 332 -14.94 25.09 9.99
CA LEU A 332 -13.61 25.04 10.57
C LEU A 332 -13.38 26.22 11.52
N ALA A 333 -13.68 27.44 11.08
CA ALA A 333 -13.53 28.62 11.92
C ALA A 333 -14.44 28.58 13.17
N LEU A 334 -15.64 28.01 13.06
CA LEU A 334 -16.51 27.79 14.22
C LEU A 334 -15.89 26.75 15.19
N ALA A 335 -15.41 25.62 14.68
CA ALA A 335 -14.76 24.59 15.49
C ALA A 335 -13.54 25.15 16.23
N GLN A 336 -12.71 25.95 15.57
CA GLN A 336 -11.56 26.62 16.18
C GLN A 336 -11.98 27.52 17.34
N ARG A 337 -12.95 28.41 17.13
CA ARG A 337 -13.47 29.29 18.21
C ARG A 337 -14.05 28.50 19.40
N LEU A 338 -14.77 27.40 19.13
CA LEU A 338 -15.32 26.57 20.20
C LEU A 338 -14.23 25.85 20.99
N SER A 339 -13.19 25.36 20.30
CA SER A 339 -12.02 24.74 20.94
C SER A 339 -11.27 25.72 21.84
N GLU A 340 -11.03 26.93 21.36
CA GLU A 340 -10.39 28.00 22.14
C GLU A 340 -11.19 28.38 23.38
N ARG A 341 -12.52 28.49 23.26
CA ARG A 341 -13.43 28.74 24.41
C ARG A 341 -13.40 27.57 25.43
N ALA A 342 -13.10 26.36 24.97
CA ALA A 342 -12.96 25.19 25.83
C ALA A 342 -11.54 25.05 26.41
N GLY A 343 -10.65 26.03 26.18
CA GLY A 343 -9.25 26.00 26.66
C GLY A 343 -8.36 25.06 25.87
N LEU A 344 -8.80 24.63 24.66
CA LEU A 344 -8.00 23.74 23.80
C LEU A 344 -7.22 24.55 22.75
N ARG A 345 -6.11 24.01 22.33
CA ARG A 345 -5.31 24.59 21.22
C ARG A 345 -5.96 24.24 19.88
N SER A 346 -6.67 25.20 19.31
CA SER A 346 -7.41 25.01 18.05
C SER A 346 -6.50 24.64 16.86
N ASP A 347 -5.25 25.11 16.84
CA ASP A 347 -4.22 24.78 15.85
C ASP A 347 -3.77 23.31 15.90
N LEU A 348 -3.94 22.64 17.05
CA LEU A 348 -3.61 21.22 17.24
C LEU A 348 -4.82 20.30 17.15
N CYS A 349 -6.05 20.82 17.29
CA CYS A 349 -7.26 20.00 17.43
C CYS A 349 -8.23 20.12 16.25
N CYS A 350 -8.11 21.16 15.41
CA CYS A 350 -9.06 21.42 14.32
C CYS A 350 -8.38 21.42 12.97
N GLY A 351 -8.96 20.72 11.98
CA GLY A 351 -8.43 20.68 10.63
C GLY A 351 -9.40 20.12 9.60
N LEU A 352 -9.11 20.34 8.33
CA LEU A 352 -9.80 19.74 7.20
C LEU A 352 -8.86 18.79 6.49
N GLN A 353 -9.26 17.52 6.38
CA GLN A 353 -8.53 16.50 5.65
C GLN A 353 -9.32 16.05 4.43
N SER A 354 -8.70 16.06 3.26
CA SER A 354 -9.30 15.55 2.02
C SER A 354 -8.73 14.19 1.70
N GLN A 355 -9.60 13.24 1.35
CA GLN A 355 -9.21 11.91 0.92
C GLN A 355 -9.74 11.61 -0.47
N GLN A 356 -8.94 10.92 -1.29
CA GLN A 356 -9.38 10.44 -2.59
C GLN A 356 -9.99 9.05 -2.46
N ASN A 357 -11.14 8.86 -3.09
CA ASN A 357 -11.72 7.54 -3.23
C ASN A 357 -11.09 6.87 -4.46
N ARG A 358 -10.28 5.83 -4.28
CA ARG A 358 -9.63 5.09 -5.37
C ARG A 358 -10.56 4.00 -5.89
N GLY A 359 -11.68 4.40 -6.52
CA GLY A 359 -12.62 3.48 -7.16
C GLY A 359 -12.06 2.84 -8.45
N TYR A 360 -12.89 2.04 -9.12
CA TYR A 360 -12.61 1.50 -10.45
C TYR A 360 -12.69 2.60 -11.52
N HIS A 361 -11.69 2.66 -12.39
CA HIS A 361 -11.62 3.67 -13.47
C HIS A 361 -11.39 3.01 -14.82
N PRO A 362 -12.43 2.88 -15.68
CA PRO A 362 -12.32 2.23 -16.98
C PRO A 362 -11.34 2.91 -17.94
N TYR A 363 -11.17 4.23 -17.89
CA TYR A 363 -10.27 4.96 -18.80
C TYR A 363 -8.78 4.82 -18.49
N ARG A 364 -8.40 4.10 -17.46
CA ARG A 364 -7.00 3.79 -17.14
C ARG A 364 -6.63 2.34 -17.46
N GLY A 365 -7.14 1.81 -18.60
CA GLY A 365 -7.00 0.41 -18.92
C GLY A 365 -7.97 -0.45 -18.10
N GLY A 366 -9.28 -0.27 -18.35
CA GLY A 366 -10.37 -1.07 -17.76
C GLY A 366 -10.19 -2.57 -18.01
N LEU A 367 -10.86 -3.38 -17.20
CA LEU A 367 -10.81 -4.83 -17.34
C LEU A 367 -11.52 -5.26 -18.63
N ARG A 368 -10.95 -6.24 -19.33
CA ARG A 368 -11.45 -6.75 -20.59
C ARG A 368 -11.78 -8.23 -20.48
N LEU A 369 -12.85 -8.65 -21.14
CA LEU A 369 -13.25 -10.05 -21.30
C LEU A 369 -12.83 -10.56 -22.66
N TRP A 370 -12.23 -11.74 -22.69
CA TRP A 370 -11.85 -12.45 -23.92
C TRP A 370 -12.44 -13.85 -23.91
N ASP A 371 -13.31 -14.18 -24.87
CA ASP A 371 -13.99 -15.48 -25.00
C ASP A 371 -13.35 -16.41 -26.04
N GLY A 372 -12.26 -16.00 -26.66
CA GLY A 372 -11.59 -16.68 -27.76
C GLY A 372 -11.95 -16.12 -29.14
N GLN A 373 -12.95 -15.27 -29.24
CA GLN A 373 -13.42 -14.66 -30.50
C GLN A 373 -13.60 -13.15 -30.40
N GLN A 374 -14.14 -12.66 -29.28
CA GLN A 374 -14.47 -11.25 -29.09
C GLN A 374 -13.85 -10.70 -27.81
N LEU A 375 -13.19 -9.56 -27.95
CA LEU A 375 -12.67 -8.77 -26.84
C LEU A 375 -13.67 -7.66 -26.50
N THR A 376 -14.19 -7.69 -25.26
CA THR A 376 -15.19 -6.72 -24.79
C THR A 376 -14.76 -6.06 -23.49
N ALA A 377 -15.08 -4.78 -23.30
CA ALA A 377 -14.87 -4.12 -22.00
C ALA A 377 -15.84 -4.69 -20.96
N LEU A 378 -15.36 -4.81 -19.72
CA LEU A 378 -16.15 -5.38 -18.62
C LEU A 378 -17.44 -4.59 -18.39
N GLU A 379 -17.41 -3.27 -18.52
CA GLU A 379 -18.54 -2.36 -18.34
C GLU A 379 -19.67 -2.60 -19.36
N GLN A 380 -19.34 -3.10 -20.55
CA GLN A 380 -20.33 -3.42 -21.59
C GLN A 380 -21.09 -4.72 -21.29
N ARG A 381 -20.51 -5.59 -20.48
CA ARG A 381 -21.09 -6.91 -20.13
C ARG A 381 -21.70 -6.92 -18.73
N SER A 382 -21.39 -5.92 -17.90
CA SER A 382 -21.83 -5.82 -16.52
C SER A 382 -22.50 -4.48 -16.23
N PRO A 383 -23.83 -4.43 -16.08
CA PRO A 383 -24.54 -3.24 -15.61
C PRO A 383 -24.06 -2.77 -14.22
N LEU A 384 -23.68 -3.71 -13.35
CA LEU A 384 -23.14 -3.42 -12.03
C LEU A 384 -21.82 -2.63 -12.14
N VAL A 385 -20.88 -3.12 -12.96
CA VAL A 385 -19.59 -2.43 -13.15
C VAL A 385 -19.77 -1.09 -13.84
N SER A 386 -20.69 -1.00 -14.82
CA SER A 386 -21.05 0.27 -15.45
C SER A 386 -21.53 1.30 -14.43
N SER A 387 -22.32 0.89 -13.44
CA SER A 387 -22.78 1.79 -12.36
C SER A 387 -21.67 2.21 -11.39
N LEU A 388 -20.69 1.34 -11.15
CA LEU A 388 -19.53 1.64 -10.30
C LEU A 388 -18.55 2.61 -10.97
N SER A 389 -18.47 2.58 -12.28
CA SER A 389 -17.55 3.38 -13.09
C SER A 389 -18.01 4.82 -13.34
N THR A 390 -19.23 5.18 -12.91
CA THR A 390 -19.70 6.57 -13.00
C THR A 390 -18.78 7.47 -12.15
N PRO A 391 -18.29 8.61 -12.70
CA PRO A 391 -17.35 9.48 -11.97
C PRO A 391 -18.01 10.08 -10.75
N THR A 392 -17.91 9.42 -9.63
CA THR A 392 -18.07 10.04 -8.33
C THR A 392 -16.69 10.46 -7.85
N ASP A 393 -16.11 11.46 -8.47
CA ASP A 393 -14.93 12.17 -7.99
C ASP A 393 -15.26 12.91 -6.69
N ARG A 394 -15.80 12.17 -5.72
CA ARG A 394 -16.12 12.68 -4.40
C ARG A 394 -14.86 12.56 -3.54
N LYS A 395 -14.01 13.59 -3.62
CA LYS A 395 -13.05 13.83 -2.55
C LYS A 395 -13.85 13.90 -1.25
N SER A 396 -13.70 12.90 -0.40
CA SER A 396 -14.24 12.96 0.95
C SER A 396 -13.44 14.00 1.73
N THR A 397 -14.08 15.05 2.21
CA THR A 397 -13.43 16.05 3.07
C THR A 397 -14.00 15.92 4.46
N ARG A 398 -13.14 15.75 5.46
CA ARG A 398 -13.52 15.62 6.87
C ARG A 398 -13.05 16.85 7.64
N LEU A 399 -13.90 17.31 8.56
CA LEU A 399 -13.57 18.27 9.59
C LEU A 399 -13.23 17.48 10.86
N ASN A 400 -12.04 17.67 11.36
CA ASN A 400 -11.56 17.12 12.64
C ASN A 400 -11.65 18.20 13.71
#